data_ba9ca2ce9a80ab72730e7dd654afd176
#
_entry.id   ba9ca2ce9a80ab72730e7dd654afd176
#
_cell.length_a   1.000
_cell.length_b   1.000
_cell.length_c   1.000
_cell.angle_alpha   90.00
_cell.angle_beta   90.00
_cell.angle_gamma   90.00
#
_symmetry.space_group_name_H-M   'P 1'
#
loop_
_entity.id
_entity.type
_entity.pdbx_description
1 polymer ?
#
loop_
_entity_poly.entity_id
_entity_poly.type
_entity_poly.pdbx_seq_one_letter_code
_entity_poly.pdbx_strand_id
1 'polypeptide(L)'
;MKSERWQNSKSILLSYQDFKDELRTERQWAKAGYLPVSKDCGKKLRPSRFSTGSVNTLPRYLLPEEVRAASSDELAEYFKPERERKAARDAERRARLKREREKEKEKARMRLALDEQREKVLAITQPVELPAETSGGIVIDTEKTGLCAGEDEILQLSIISENGEKLFDSYFRPLHKSWSAAQAVNNISPDMVADAPSIADKAAEIQRILNSADTIIGYNTPFDADFITAAGLIIPERAEIVDIMPIFAEIYGEWSDYHGDYKWQKLTTCAEYYHFDWESTTMSAHNSLADCFATLHCYKHIFK
;
A
#
# COMPACT_ATOMS: atom_id res chain seq x y z
N MET A 1 -53.86 -27.17 1.45
CA MET A 1 -54.30 -27.34 2.85
C MET A 1 -53.10 -27.10 3.74
N LYS A 2 -53.21 -26.22 4.73
CA LYS A 2 -52.16 -26.11 5.78
C LYS A 2 -52.24 -27.38 6.60
N SER A 3 -51.17 -28.12 6.76
CA SER A 3 -51.14 -29.31 7.59
C SER A 3 -51.61 -28.95 9.01
N GLU A 4 -52.52 -29.71 9.58
CA GLU A 4 -53.04 -29.53 10.96
C GLU A 4 -51.92 -29.56 12.00
N ARG A 5 -50.78 -30.21 11.68
CA ARG A 5 -49.57 -30.27 12.52
C ARG A 5 -48.95 -28.90 12.80
N TRP A 6 -49.15 -27.91 11.91
CA TRP A 6 -48.69 -26.55 12.13
C TRP A 6 -49.58 -25.71 13.03
N GLN A 7 -50.83 -26.12 13.23
CA GLN A 7 -51.84 -25.31 13.95
C GLN A 7 -51.64 -25.29 15.46
N ASN A 8 -51.01 -26.30 16.02
CA ASN A 8 -50.88 -26.47 17.45
C ASN A 8 -49.57 -25.93 18.03
N SER A 9 -48.66 -25.37 17.26
CA SER A 9 -47.39 -24.87 17.73
C SER A 9 -47.48 -23.41 18.16
N LYS A 10 -47.32 -23.17 19.47
CA LYS A 10 -47.32 -21.81 20.07
C LYS A 10 -46.03 -21.03 19.80
N SER A 11 -44.94 -21.67 19.33
CA SER A 11 -43.71 -21.01 18.98
C SER A 11 -42.95 -21.73 17.86
N ILE A 12 -42.20 -20.98 17.06
CA ILE A 12 -41.36 -21.47 15.95
C ILE A 12 -40.34 -22.54 16.41
N LEU A 13 -39.85 -22.45 17.63
CA LEU A 13 -38.88 -23.40 18.18
C LEU A 13 -39.50 -24.75 18.61
N LEU A 14 -40.68 -24.73 19.17
CA LEU A 14 -41.39 -25.97 19.61
C LEU A 14 -41.76 -26.82 18.41
N SER A 15 -42.27 -26.20 17.33
CA SER A 15 -42.63 -26.97 16.10
C SER A 15 -41.41 -27.60 15.42
N TYR A 16 -40.24 -27.02 15.52
CA TYR A 16 -39.02 -27.63 14.99
C TYR A 16 -38.53 -28.83 15.82
N GLN A 17 -38.61 -28.76 17.14
CA GLN A 17 -38.20 -29.87 18.02
C GLN A 17 -39.13 -31.06 17.92
N ASP A 18 -40.46 -30.80 17.80
CA ASP A 18 -41.46 -31.84 17.72
C ASP A 18 -41.40 -32.67 16.44
N PHE A 19 -40.88 -32.07 15.34
CA PHE A 19 -40.86 -32.70 14.01
C PHE A 19 -39.45 -32.74 13.39
N LYS A 20 -38.39 -32.60 14.20
CA LYS A 20 -36.99 -32.48 13.68
C LYS A 20 -36.58 -33.64 12.77
N ASP A 21 -37.09 -34.83 12.97
CA ASP A 21 -36.72 -36.02 12.20
C ASP A 21 -37.46 -36.09 10.85
N GLU A 22 -38.60 -35.43 10.75
CA GLU A 22 -39.45 -35.39 9.55
C GLU A 22 -39.31 -34.08 8.78
N LEU A 23 -38.97 -32.98 9.48
CA LEU A 23 -38.80 -31.65 8.92
C LEU A 23 -37.53 -31.52 8.10
N ARG A 24 -37.71 -31.18 6.83
CA ARG A 24 -36.60 -30.81 5.96
C ARG A 24 -36.88 -29.48 5.28
N THR A 25 -35.78 -28.75 5.00
CA THR A 25 -35.89 -27.55 4.19
C THR A 25 -36.35 -27.90 2.77
N GLU A 26 -37.00 -26.97 2.08
CA GLU A 26 -37.39 -27.12 0.70
C GLU A 26 -36.21 -27.61 -0.18
N ARG A 27 -35.01 -27.08 0.06
CA ARG A 27 -33.80 -27.50 -0.64
C ARG A 27 -33.39 -28.95 -0.34
N GLN A 28 -33.54 -29.40 0.90
CA GLN A 28 -33.25 -30.80 1.26
C GLN A 28 -34.26 -31.77 0.60
N TRP A 29 -35.52 -31.36 0.53
CA TRP A 29 -36.53 -32.12 -0.19
C TRP A 29 -36.25 -32.13 -1.70
N ALA A 30 -35.90 -31.00 -2.31
CA ALA A 30 -35.53 -30.92 -3.73
C ALA A 30 -34.34 -31.83 -4.05
N LYS A 31 -33.32 -31.90 -3.18
CA LYS A 31 -32.17 -32.83 -3.33
C LYS A 31 -32.61 -34.31 -3.23
N ALA A 32 -33.65 -34.59 -2.50
CA ALA A 32 -34.23 -35.94 -2.40
C ALA A 32 -35.22 -36.26 -3.53
N GLY A 33 -35.44 -35.33 -4.48
CA GLY A 33 -36.33 -35.52 -5.62
C GLY A 33 -37.79 -35.07 -5.40
N TYR A 34 -38.05 -34.24 -4.40
CA TYR A 34 -39.39 -33.78 -4.04
C TYR A 34 -39.48 -32.25 -4.07
N LEU A 35 -40.62 -31.74 -4.52
CA LEU A 35 -40.97 -30.32 -4.46
C LEU A 35 -42.23 -30.09 -3.67
N PRO A 36 -42.50 -28.86 -3.15
CA PRO A 36 -43.74 -28.55 -2.46
C PRO A 36 -44.98 -28.81 -3.32
N VAL A 37 -46.05 -29.31 -2.72
CA VAL A 37 -47.33 -29.50 -3.41
C VAL A 37 -47.91 -28.16 -3.84
N SER A 38 -47.73 -27.10 -3.06
CA SER A 38 -48.09 -25.73 -3.41
C SER A 38 -47.14 -24.71 -2.83
N LYS A 39 -47.21 -23.45 -3.29
CA LYS A 39 -46.41 -22.34 -2.81
C LYS A 39 -46.73 -21.95 -1.33
N ASP A 40 -47.88 -22.35 -0.84
CA ASP A 40 -48.37 -22.03 0.51
C ASP A 40 -47.98 -23.09 1.54
N CYS A 41 -47.42 -24.23 1.10
CA CYS A 41 -46.92 -25.28 1.99
C CYS A 41 -45.69 -24.86 2.79
N GLY A 42 -45.51 -25.48 3.94
CA GLY A 42 -44.35 -25.30 4.80
C GLY A 42 -44.38 -24.02 5.63
N LYS A 43 -43.37 -23.88 6.48
CA LYS A 43 -43.22 -22.76 7.40
C LYS A 43 -41.77 -22.26 7.46
N LYS A 44 -41.58 -20.95 7.51
CA LYS A 44 -40.28 -20.36 7.73
C LYS A 44 -39.92 -20.47 9.21
N LEU A 45 -38.87 -21.21 9.53
CA LEU A 45 -38.44 -21.48 10.92
C LEU A 45 -36.97 -21.07 11.11
N ARG A 46 -36.66 -20.68 12.33
CA ARG A 46 -35.26 -20.50 12.74
C ARG A 46 -34.66 -21.84 13.10
N PRO A 47 -33.52 -22.25 12.50
CA PRO A 47 -32.90 -23.55 12.81
C PRO A 47 -32.30 -23.58 14.21
N SER A 48 -31.99 -22.43 14.80
CA SER A 48 -31.57 -22.29 16.20
C SER A 48 -31.89 -20.89 16.73
N ARG A 49 -31.90 -20.72 18.07
CA ARG A 49 -32.03 -19.40 18.72
C ARG A 49 -30.87 -18.42 18.44
N PHE A 50 -29.74 -18.93 17.96
CA PHE A 50 -28.58 -18.13 17.58
C PHE A 50 -28.58 -17.74 16.10
N SER A 51 -29.57 -18.20 15.33
CA SER A 51 -29.70 -17.86 13.91
C SER A 51 -30.11 -16.39 13.75
N THR A 52 -29.25 -15.58 13.15
CA THR A 52 -29.53 -14.17 12.80
C THR A 52 -30.09 -14.09 11.39
N GLY A 53 -31.10 -13.26 11.16
CA GLY A 53 -31.69 -13.03 9.85
C GLY A 53 -33.11 -12.50 9.94
N SER A 54 -33.56 -11.76 8.90
CA SER A 54 -34.95 -11.34 8.78
C SER A 54 -35.83 -12.56 8.46
N VAL A 55 -37.11 -12.47 8.78
CA VAL A 55 -38.11 -13.56 8.46
C VAL A 55 -38.09 -13.93 6.99
N ASN A 56 -37.75 -12.99 6.09
CA ASN A 56 -37.71 -13.23 4.67
C ASN A 56 -36.55 -14.11 4.19
N THR A 57 -35.46 -14.16 4.98
CA THR A 57 -34.24 -14.94 4.71
C THR A 57 -34.23 -16.31 5.42
N LEU A 58 -35.20 -16.59 6.28
CA LEU A 58 -35.28 -17.87 6.96
C LEU A 58 -35.62 -19.00 5.97
N PRO A 59 -35.01 -20.19 6.15
CA PRO A 59 -35.35 -21.34 5.34
C PRO A 59 -36.81 -21.77 5.58
N ARG A 60 -37.49 -22.18 4.51
CA ARG A 60 -38.79 -22.79 4.57
C ARG A 60 -38.65 -24.29 4.80
N TYR A 61 -39.27 -24.79 5.85
CA TYR A 61 -39.34 -26.20 6.20
C TYR A 61 -40.68 -26.78 5.81
N LEU A 62 -40.68 -28.03 5.35
CA LEU A 62 -41.86 -28.77 4.93
C LEU A 62 -41.90 -30.15 5.59
N LEU A 63 -43.09 -30.62 5.84
CA LEU A 63 -43.40 -32.00 6.28
C LEU A 63 -43.52 -32.93 5.09
N PRO A 64 -43.40 -34.26 5.27
CA PRO A 64 -43.54 -35.25 4.17
C PRO A 64 -44.82 -35.14 3.39
N GLU A 65 -45.93 -34.81 4.03
CA GLU A 65 -47.27 -34.66 3.38
C GLU A 65 -47.42 -33.37 2.58
N GLU A 66 -46.50 -32.44 2.70
CA GLU A 66 -46.49 -31.14 2.01
C GLU A 66 -45.65 -31.16 0.73
N VAL A 67 -45.04 -32.31 0.39
CA VAL A 67 -44.18 -32.46 -0.79
C VAL A 67 -44.68 -33.58 -1.69
N ARG A 68 -44.34 -33.49 -2.97
CA ARG A 68 -44.61 -34.50 -3.99
C ARG A 68 -43.33 -34.84 -4.75
N ALA A 69 -43.27 -36.02 -5.34
CA ALA A 69 -42.22 -36.35 -6.29
C ALA A 69 -42.20 -35.34 -7.44
N ALA A 70 -41.01 -34.90 -7.82
CA ALA A 70 -40.78 -33.94 -8.88
C ALA A 70 -40.12 -34.62 -10.09
N SER A 71 -40.43 -34.15 -11.29
CA SER A 71 -39.73 -34.58 -12.49
C SER A 71 -38.29 -34.03 -12.53
N SER A 72 -37.45 -34.64 -13.38
CA SER A 72 -36.08 -34.16 -13.62
C SER A 72 -36.05 -32.71 -14.10
N ASP A 73 -37.00 -32.31 -14.94
CA ASP A 73 -37.07 -30.96 -15.49
C ASP A 73 -37.50 -29.93 -14.44
N GLU A 74 -38.47 -30.27 -13.59
CA GLU A 74 -38.87 -29.42 -12.47
C GLU A 74 -37.71 -29.18 -11.48
N LEU A 75 -36.93 -30.23 -11.17
CA LEU A 75 -35.73 -30.10 -10.32
C LEU A 75 -34.61 -29.30 -11.00
N ALA A 76 -34.42 -29.49 -12.32
CA ALA A 76 -33.46 -28.74 -13.09
C ALA A 76 -33.75 -27.22 -13.04
N GLU A 77 -35.00 -26.83 -13.21
CA GLU A 77 -35.46 -25.43 -13.13
C GLU A 77 -35.37 -24.89 -11.72
N TYR A 78 -35.73 -25.69 -10.69
CA TYR A 78 -35.57 -25.29 -9.29
C TYR A 78 -34.12 -24.93 -8.92
N PHE A 79 -33.14 -25.71 -9.41
CA PHE A 79 -31.74 -25.49 -9.12
C PHE A 79 -31.01 -24.54 -10.07
N LYS A 80 -31.64 -24.12 -11.16
CA LYS A 80 -31.04 -23.23 -12.16
C LYS A 80 -30.51 -21.93 -11.59
N PRO A 81 -31.24 -21.16 -10.76
CA PRO A 81 -30.74 -19.92 -10.18
C PRO A 81 -29.52 -20.12 -9.27
N GLU A 82 -29.43 -21.25 -8.59
CA GLU A 82 -28.28 -21.58 -7.73
C GLU A 82 -27.05 -21.92 -8.58
N ARG A 83 -27.22 -22.67 -9.66
CA ARG A 83 -26.14 -23.00 -10.60
C ARG A 83 -25.59 -21.75 -11.28
N GLU A 84 -26.47 -20.86 -11.71
CA GLU A 84 -26.07 -19.58 -12.33
C GLU A 84 -25.32 -18.68 -11.36
N ARG A 85 -25.79 -18.53 -10.12
CA ARG A 85 -25.09 -17.77 -9.08
C ARG A 85 -23.73 -18.38 -8.72
N LYS A 86 -23.62 -19.71 -8.69
CA LYS A 86 -22.35 -20.40 -8.47
C LYS A 86 -21.39 -20.16 -9.62
N ALA A 87 -21.84 -20.32 -10.87
CA ALA A 87 -21.03 -20.08 -12.06
C ALA A 87 -20.53 -18.64 -12.13
N ALA A 88 -21.37 -17.64 -11.80
CA ALA A 88 -20.98 -16.23 -11.75
C ALA A 88 -19.89 -15.98 -10.70
N ARG A 89 -20.03 -16.51 -9.48
CA ARG A 89 -19.00 -16.38 -8.42
C ARG A 89 -17.69 -17.06 -8.82
N ASP A 90 -17.76 -18.24 -9.44
CA ASP A 90 -16.56 -18.95 -9.88
C ASP A 90 -15.85 -18.19 -11.02
N ALA A 91 -16.60 -17.57 -11.93
CA ALA A 91 -16.05 -16.73 -12.99
C ALA A 91 -15.39 -15.47 -12.43
N GLU A 92 -16.04 -14.77 -11.48
CA GLU A 92 -15.49 -13.60 -10.80
C GLU A 92 -14.19 -13.93 -10.03
N ARG A 93 -14.20 -15.06 -9.29
CA ARG A 93 -13.01 -15.55 -8.59
C ARG A 93 -11.86 -15.84 -9.54
N ARG A 94 -12.12 -16.48 -10.69
CA ARG A 94 -11.09 -16.77 -11.71
C ARG A 94 -10.54 -15.46 -12.30
N ALA A 95 -11.41 -14.49 -12.59
CA ALA A 95 -11.01 -13.18 -13.12
C ALA A 95 -10.13 -12.43 -12.12
N ARG A 96 -10.48 -12.44 -10.82
CA ARG A 96 -9.67 -11.83 -9.76
C ARG A 96 -8.30 -12.49 -9.67
N LEU A 97 -8.23 -13.82 -9.59
CA LEU A 97 -6.96 -14.55 -9.51
C LEU A 97 -6.08 -14.31 -10.76
N LYS A 98 -6.68 -14.18 -11.93
CA LYS A 98 -5.93 -13.83 -13.15
C LYS A 98 -5.31 -12.43 -13.03
N ARG A 99 -6.08 -11.43 -12.58
CA ARG A 99 -5.58 -10.06 -12.36
C ARG A 99 -4.46 -10.01 -11.32
N GLU A 100 -4.59 -10.75 -10.23
CA GLU A 100 -3.56 -10.85 -9.19
C GLU A 100 -2.26 -11.45 -9.75
N ARG A 101 -2.34 -12.52 -10.54
CA ARG A 101 -1.17 -13.13 -11.21
C ARG A 101 -0.49 -12.20 -12.20
N GLU A 102 -1.25 -11.43 -12.98
CA GLU A 102 -0.64 -10.47 -13.93
C GLU A 102 0.05 -9.32 -13.19
N LYS A 103 -0.53 -8.81 -12.10
CA LYS A 103 0.11 -7.82 -11.24
C LYS A 103 1.43 -8.35 -10.65
N GLU A 104 1.44 -9.59 -10.17
CA GLU A 104 2.64 -10.18 -9.60
C GLU A 104 3.76 -10.38 -10.65
N LYS A 105 3.41 -10.79 -11.87
CA LYS A 105 4.36 -10.87 -12.97
C LYS A 105 4.94 -9.51 -13.34
N GLU A 106 4.11 -8.46 -13.37
CA GLU A 106 4.56 -7.11 -13.68
C GLU A 106 5.50 -6.59 -12.59
N LYS A 107 5.16 -6.83 -11.30
CA LYS A 107 6.03 -6.51 -10.16
C LYS A 107 7.38 -7.23 -10.27
N ALA A 108 7.37 -8.52 -10.61
CA ALA A 108 8.61 -9.29 -10.77
C ALA A 108 9.48 -8.78 -11.94
N ARG A 109 8.86 -8.38 -13.06
CA ARG A 109 9.58 -7.76 -14.18
C ARG A 109 10.20 -6.43 -13.80
N MET A 110 9.46 -5.57 -13.09
CA MET A 110 9.96 -4.30 -12.60
C MET A 110 11.16 -4.50 -11.69
N ARG A 111 11.05 -5.42 -10.71
CA ARG A 111 12.15 -5.73 -9.81
C ARG A 111 13.41 -6.16 -10.55
N LEU A 112 13.27 -7.05 -11.54
CA LEU A 112 14.42 -7.47 -12.35
C LEU A 112 15.06 -6.28 -13.08
N ALA A 113 14.27 -5.38 -13.66
CA ALA A 113 14.78 -4.21 -14.34
C ALA A 113 15.48 -3.21 -13.40
N LEU A 114 14.98 -3.06 -12.17
CA LEU A 114 15.61 -2.26 -11.12
C LEU A 114 16.96 -2.88 -10.68
N ASP A 115 17.00 -4.20 -10.51
CA ASP A 115 18.23 -4.92 -10.19
C ASP A 115 19.28 -4.74 -11.30
N GLU A 116 18.87 -4.85 -12.56
CA GLU A 116 19.77 -4.59 -13.72
C GLU A 116 20.27 -3.14 -13.77
N GLN A 117 19.43 -2.17 -13.46
CA GLN A 117 19.82 -0.75 -13.37
C GLN A 117 20.82 -0.54 -12.23
N ARG A 118 20.55 -1.12 -11.06
CA ARG A 118 21.43 -1.07 -9.91
C ARG A 118 22.82 -1.64 -10.22
N GLU A 119 22.89 -2.81 -10.86
CA GLU A 119 24.16 -3.42 -11.24
C GLU A 119 24.97 -2.52 -12.20
N LYS A 120 24.31 -1.83 -13.12
CA LYS A 120 24.98 -0.85 -14.00
C LYS A 120 25.57 0.31 -13.19
N VAL A 121 24.83 0.84 -12.22
CA VAL A 121 25.31 1.90 -11.34
C VAL A 121 26.50 1.41 -10.50
N LEU A 122 26.38 0.23 -9.87
CA LEU A 122 27.45 -0.38 -9.09
C LEU A 122 28.74 -0.59 -9.91
N ALA A 123 28.64 -0.97 -11.16
CA ALA A 123 29.78 -1.12 -12.05
C ALA A 123 30.52 0.22 -12.31
N ILE A 124 29.82 1.35 -12.19
CA ILE A 124 30.38 2.69 -12.34
C ILE A 124 30.99 3.19 -11.00
N THR A 125 30.34 2.86 -9.88
CA THR A 125 30.68 3.38 -8.56
C THR A 125 31.73 2.56 -7.82
N GLN A 126 32.00 1.34 -8.27
CA GLN A 126 33.04 0.43 -7.72
C GLN A 126 34.25 0.32 -8.64
N PRO A 127 35.50 0.30 -8.10
CA PRO A 127 35.84 0.46 -6.68
C PRO A 127 35.62 1.91 -6.19
N VAL A 128 35.30 2.03 -4.90
CA VAL A 128 35.13 3.36 -4.28
C VAL A 128 36.51 4.04 -4.14
N GLU A 129 36.74 5.08 -4.93
CA GLU A 129 37.94 5.90 -4.83
C GLU A 129 37.67 7.07 -3.86
N LEU A 130 38.21 6.99 -2.65
CA LEU A 130 38.09 8.06 -1.67
C LEU A 130 39.20 9.07 -1.86
N PRO A 131 38.89 10.37 -1.99
CA PRO A 131 39.92 11.40 -2.04
C PRO A 131 40.70 11.47 -0.69
N ALA A 132 41.92 11.92 -0.76
CA ALA A 132 42.78 12.07 0.41
C ALA A 132 42.27 13.16 1.38
N GLU A 133 41.63 14.20 0.82
CA GLU A 133 40.99 15.28 1.56
C GLU A 133 39.47 15.27 1.31
N THR A 134 38.72 15.56 2.37
CA THR A 134 37.27 15.72 2.29
C THR A 134 36.89 17.15 1.95
N SER A 135 35.69 17.33 1.37
CA SER A 135 35.16 18.66 1.05
C SER A 135 34.30 19.25 2.18
N GLY A 136 34.22 18.56 3.34
CA GLY A 136 33.36 18.93 4.45
C GLY A 136 31.95 18.29 4.35
N GLY A 137 31.00 18.90 5.04
CA GLY A 137 29.62 18.40 5.07
C GLY A 137 28.83 18.70 3.81
N ILE A 138 27.97 17.78 3.44
CA ILE A 138 26.96 17.96 2.38
C ILE A 138 25.56 17.76 2.96
N VAL A 139 24.57 18.41 2.35
CA VAL A 139 23.15 18.20 2.65
C VAL A 139 22.49 17.54 1.44
N ILE A 140 21.77 16.48 1.69
CA ILE A 140 21.09 15.72 0.65
C ILE A 140 19.57 15.67 0.88
N ASP A 141 18.82 15.62 -0.20
CA ASP A 141 17.41 15.30 -0.20
C ASP A 141 17.00 14.65 -1.53
N THR A 142 16.00 13.79 -1.53
CA THR A 142 15.52 13.11 -2.73
C THR A 142 13.99 13.13 -2.82
N GLU A 143 13.47 13.25 -4.05
CA GLU A 143 12.07 12.96 -4.37
C GLU A 143 11.97 11.58 -5.05
N LYS A 144 10.90 10.85 -4.79
CA LYS A 144 10.79 9.42 -5.12
C LYS A 144 9.45 9.07 -5.76
N THR A 145 9.37 7.90 -6.42
CA THR A 145 8.11 7.36 -6.96
C THR A 145 7.22 6.73 -5.89
N GLY A 146 7.76 6.46 -4.70
CA GLY A 146 7.05 5.86 -3.58
C GLY A 146 7.90 5.79 -2.32
N LEU A 147 7.59 4.84 -1.43
CA LEU A 147 8.17 4.79 -0.08
C LEU A 147 9.09 3.59 0.17
N CYS A 148 9.21 2.67 -0.79
CA CYS A 148 9.92 1.41 -0.62
C CYS A 148 11.24 1.41 -1.40
N ALA A 149 12.36 1.67 -0.77
CA ALA A 149 13.68 1.53 -1.39
C ALA A 149 13.86 0.12 -1.98
N GLY A 150 14.34 0.05 -3.23
CA GLY A 150 14.46 -1.21 -4.01
C GLY A 150 13.20 -1.66 -4.73
N GLU A 151 12.03 -1.06 -4.47
CA GLU A 151 10.81 -1.20 -5.28
C GLU A 151 10.46 0.13 -5.99
N ASP A 152 10.78 1.27 -5.37
CA ASP A 152 10.56 2.62 -5.88
C ASP A 152 11.88 3.27 -6.28
N GLU A 153 11.80 4.37 -7.05
CA GLU A 153 12.96 5.02 -7.67
C GLU A 153 13.07 6.50 -7.27
N ILE A 154 14.29 7.03 -7.36
CA ILE A 154 14.56 8.45 -7.19
C ILE A 154 14.09 9.22 -8.43
N LEU A 155 13.29 10.27 -8.24
CA LEU A 155 12.81 11.20 -9.25
C LEU A 155 13.64 12.49 -9.31
N GLN A 156 14.12 12.96 -8.17
CA GLN A 156 15.03 14.11 -8.04
C GLN A 156 16.02 13.82 -6.93
N LEU A 157 17.25 14.21 -7.12
CA LEU A 157 18.29 14.24 -6.08
C LEU A 157 18.94 15.62 -6.11
N SER A 158 19.04 16.22 -4.95
CA SER A 158 19.78 17.47 -4.75
C SER A 158 20.84 17.29 -3.68
N ILE A 159 22.00 17.89 -3.91
CA ILE A 159 23.13 17.91 -2.98
C ILE A 159 23.67 19.34 -2.93
N ILE A 160 23.75 19.90 -1.74
CA ILE A 160 24.39 21.18 -1.52
C ILE A 160 25.54 21.02 -0.51
N SER A 161 26.51 21.92 -0.52
CA SER A 161 27.54 21.96 0.52
C SER A 161 26.98 22.55 1.82
N GLU A 162 27.65 22.35 2.95
CA GLU A 162 27.30 23.01 4.22
C GLU A 162 27.40 24.54 4.17
N ASN A 163 28.06 25.10 3.13
CA ASN A 163 28.12 26.53 2.86
C ASN A 163 26.93 27.02 2.02
N GLY A 164 26.09 26.10 1.51
CA GLY A 164 24.93 26.42 0.69
C GLY A 164 25.21 26.49 -0.81
N GLU A 165 26.37 26.00 -1.28
CA GLU A 165 26.65 25.91 -2.72
C GLU A 165 25.96 24.66 -3.31
N LYS A 166 25.29 24.84 -4.42
CA LYS A 166 24.69 23.71 -5.15
C LYS A 166 25.77 22.86 -5.81
N LEU A 167 25.96 21.64 -5.32
CA LEU A 167 26.92 20.67 -5.85
C LEU A 167 26.30 19.79 -6.93
N PHE A 168 25.01 19.43 -6.76
CA PHE A 168 24.26 18.63 -7.69
C PHE A 168 22.76 18.92 -7.54
N ASP A 169 22.03 18.86 -8.67
CA ASP A 169 20.58 18.93 -8.69
C ASP A 169 20.10 18.41 -10.04
N SER A 170 19.36 17.30 -10.06
CA SER A 170 18.84 16.72 -11.28
C SER A 170 17.58 15.92 -11.04
N TYR A 171 16.64 16.02 -12.00
CA TYR A 171 15.59 15.05 -12.18
C TYR A 171 16.13 13.79 -12.85
N PHE A 172 15.45 12.66 -12.64
CA PHE A 172 15.77 11.37 -13.25
C PHE A 172 14.54 10.74 -13.87
N ARG A 173 14.75 10.08 -15.01
CA ARG A 173 13.74 9.27 -15.68
C ARG A 173 13.68 7.89 -15.03
N PRO A 174 12.58 7.55 -14.31
CA PRO A 174 12.44 6.24 -13.72
C PRO A 174 12.00 5.18 -14.74
N LEU A 175 12.11 3.92 -14.38
CA LEU A 175 11.52 2.78 -15.09
C LEU A 175 9.99 2.72 -14.86
N HIS A 176 9.52 3.19 -13.70
CA HIS A 176 8.10 3.34 -13.39
C HIS A 176 7.41 4.27 -14.39
N LYS A 177 6.16 3.91 -14.74
CA LYS A 177 5.35 4.70 -15.70
C LYS A 177 4.37 5.63 -15.02
N SER A 178 4.08 5.43 -13.74
CA SER A 178 3.17 6.28 -12.97
C SER A 178 3.42 6.12 -11.48
N TRP A 179 3.24 7.21 -10.73
CA TRP A 179 3.40 7.32 -9.27
C TRP A 179 2.43 8.34 -8.70
N SER A 180 1.15 8.18 -8.96
CA SER A 180 0.12 9.19 -8.65
C SER A 180 0.06 9.58 -7.16
N ALA A 181 0.35 8.65 -6.23
CA ALA A 181 0.38 8.95 -4.80
C ALA A 181 1.57 9.84 -4.43
N ALA A 182 2.76 9.56 -4.95
CA ALA A 182 3.95 10.40 -4.74
C ALA A 182 3.84 11.72 -5.48
N GLN A 183 3.31 11.72 -6.71
CA GLN A 183 3.07 12.94 -7.49
C GLN A 183 2.14 13.93 -6.78
N ALA A 184 1.15 13.45 -6.03
CA ALA A 184 0.28 14.31 -5.23
C ALA A 184 1.02 15.04 -4.09
N VAL A 185 2.21 14.59 -3.71
CA VAL A 185 3.08 15.18 -2.68
C VAL A 185 4.15 16.05 -3.32
N ASN A 186 4.96 15.47 -4.22
CA ASN A 186 6.15 16.13 -4.78
C ASN A 186 5.89 16.90 -6.08
N ASN A 187 4.68 16.82 -6.63
CA ASN A 187 4.27 17.48 -7.88
C ASN A 187 5.10 17.08 -9.12
N ILE A 188 5.91 16.03 -9.06
CA ILE A 188 6.70 15.57 -10.21
C ILE A 188 5.84 14.63 -11.05
N SER A 189 5.45 15.07 -12.24
CA SER A 189 4.69 14.26 -13.19
C SER A 189 5.60 13.42 -14.08
N PRO A 190 5.09 12.31 -14.68
CA PRO A 190 5.85 11.53 -15.65
C PRO A 190 6.39 12.36 -16.83
N ASP A 191 5.63 13.35 -17.28
CA ASP A 191 6.03 14.21 -18.40
C ASP A 191 7.23 15.11 -18.04
N MET A 192 7.35 15.56 -16.80
CA MET A 192 8.48 16.38 -16.35
C MET A 192 9.82 15.65 -16.42
N VAL A 193 9.81 14.33 -16.26
CA VAL A 193 11.03 13.51 -16.20
C VAL A 193 11.23 12.62 -17.43
N ALA A 194 10.36 12.75 -18.45
CA ALA A 194 10.38 11.90 -19.63
C ALA A 194 11.72 11.95 -20.37
N ASP A 195 12.31 13.14 -20.49
CA ASP A 195 13.57 13.40 -21.17
C ASP A 195 14.75 13.57 -20.19
N ALA A 196 14.53 13.35 -18.89
CA ALA A 196 15.59 13.41 -17.89
C ALA A 196 16.59 12.25 -18.06
N PRO A 197 17.85 12.41 -17.62
CA PRO A 197 18.82 11.32 -17.63
C PRO A 197 18.35 10.17 -16.70
N SER A 198 18.86 8.97 -16.95
CA SER A 198 18.76 7.91 -15.93
C SER A 198 19.74 8.19 -14.80
N ILE A 199 19.50 7.57 -13.62
CA ILE A 199 20.45 7.72 -12.50
C ILE A 199 21.83 7.16 -12.85
N ALA A 200 21.92 6.14 -13.71
CA ALA A 200 23.17 5.57 -14.20
C ALA A 200 24.01 6.59 -15.00
N ASP A 201 23.36 7.48 -15.75
CA ASP A 201 24.06 8.51 -16.54
C ASP A 201 24.77 9.55 -15.65
N LYS A 202 24.33 9.68 -14.40
CA LYS A 202 24.86 10.63 -13.42
C LYS A 202 25.62 9.97 -12.25
N ALA A 203 25.67 8.64 -12.24
CA ALA A 203 26.22 7.89 -11.11
C ALA A 203 27.67 8.28 -10.75
N ALA A 204 28.56 8.44 -11.75
CA ALA A 204 29.93 8.82 -11.50
C ALA A 204 30.07 10.23 -10.88
N GLU A 205 29.24 11.19 -11.32
CA GLU A 205 29.21 12.55 -10.81
C GLU A 205 28.72 12.56 -9.35
N ILE A 206 27.60 11.90 -9.08
CA ILE A 206 27.02 11.78 -7.73
C ILE A 206 27.99 11.08 -6.80
N GLN A 207 28.54 9.93 -7.23
CA GLN A 207 29.45 9.14 -6.39
C GLN A 207 30.71 9.92 -6.02
N ARG A 208 31.24 10.73 -6.93
CA ARG A 208 32.41 11.59 -6.62
C ARG A 208 32.09 12.60 -5.52
N ILE A 209 30.89 13.19 -5.52
CA ILE A 209 30.46 14.12 -4.46
C ILE A 209 30.28 13.37 -3.14
N LEU A 210 29.59 12.22 -3.13
CA LEU A 210 29.43 11.40 -1.93
C LEU A 210 30.78 10.97 -1.35
N ASN A 211 31.73 10.56 -2.22
CA ASN A 211 33.06 10.16 -1.81
C ASN A 211 33.88 11.30 -1.20
N SER A 212 33.59 12.56 -1.50
CA SER A 212 34.30 13.70 -0.94
C SER A 212 33.77 14.19 0.41
N ALA A 213 32.57 13.74 0.81
CA ALA A 213 31.94 14.16 2.04
C ALA A 213 32.51 13.43 3.27
N ASP A 214 32.65 14.15 4.37
CA ASP A 214 32.90 13.59 5.71
C ASP A 214 31.63 13.57 6.57
N THR A 215 30.66 14.40 6.24
CA THR A 215 29.35 14.45 6.90
C THR A 215 28.23 14.55 5.86
N ILE A 216 27.19 13.73 6.01
CA ILE A 216 25.98 13.74 5.19
C ILE A 216 24.81 14.12 6.09
N ILE A 217 24.22 15.27 5.83
CA ILE A 217 23.14 15.87 6.59
C ILE A 217 21.83 15.72 5.81
N GLY A 218 20.75 15.41 6.48
CA GLY A 218 19.42 15.38 5.88
C GLY A 218 18.29 15.50 6.91
N TYR A 219 17.08 15.44 6.45
CA TYR A 219 15.88 15.40 7.27
C TYR A 219 15.17 14.07 7.05
N ASN A 220 15.22 13.16 8.01
CA ASN A 220 14.96 11.73 7.83
C ASN A 220 16.03 11.08 6.91
N THR A 221 17.27 11.41 7.14
CA THR A 221 18.42 11.04 6.32
C THR A 221 18.54 9.55 6.01
N PRO A 222 18.23 8.61 6.93
CA PRO A 222 18.25 7.18 6.61
C PRO A 222 17.34 6.80 5.45
N PHE A 223 16.21 7.48 5.30
CA PHE A 223 15.27 7.22 4.22
C PHE A 223 15.85 7.58 2.83
N ASP A 224 16.55 8.71 2.71
CA ASP A 224 17.25 9.08 1.48
C ASP A 224 18.45 8.18 1.22
N ALA A 225 19.21 7.84 2.26
CA ALA A 225 20.34 6.93 2.19
C ALA A 225 19.95 5.53 1.68
N ASP A 226 18.81 5.01 2.10
CA ASP A 226 18.28 3.73 1.63
C ASP A 226 17.98 3.77 0.12
N PHE A 227 17.38 4.85 -0.38
CA PHE A 227 17.11 5.03 -1.82
C PHE A 227 18.37 5.20 -2.64
N ILE A 228 19.35 5.97 -2.15
CA ILE A 228 20.67 6.16 -2.77
C ILE A 228 21.37 4.79 -2.90
N THR A 229 21.37 4.02 -1.82
CA THR A 229 21.99 2.69 -1.79
C THR A 229 21.23 1.68 -2.68
N ALA A 230 19.91 1.71 -2.66
CA ALA A 230 19.08 0.87 -3.53
C ALA A 230 19.28 1.17 -5.01
N ALA A 231 19.59 2.42 -5.36
CA ALA A 231 19.94 2.83 -6.72
C ALA A 231 21.35 2.36 -7.17
N GLY A 232 22.18 1.82 -6.26
CA GLY A 232 23.54 1.35 -6.55
C GLY A 232 24.65 2.37 -6.30
N LEU A 233 24.30 3.52 -5.72
CA LEU A 233 25.29 4.48 -5.22
C LEU A 233 25.80 4.02 -3.85
N ILE A 234 27.00 4.44 -3.48
CA ILE A 234 27.65 4.00 -2.25
C ILE A 234 27.84 5.20 -1.33
N ILE A 235 27.31 5.11 -0.12
CA ILE A 235 27.59 6.04 0.95
C ILE A 235 28.89 5.58 1.62
N PRO A 236 29.95 6.41 1.64
CA PRO A 236 31.22 6.02 2.22
C PRO A 236 31.08 5.75 3.73
N GLU A 237 31.66 4.66 4.22
CA GLU A 237 31.63 4.29 5.64
C GLU A 237 32.24 5.35 6.57
N ARG A 238 33.13 6.18 6.03
CA ARG A 238 33.77 7.29 6.78
C ARG A 238 32.84 8.49 6.98
N ALA A 239 31.78 8.61 6.17
CA ALA A 239 30.86 9.74 6.25
C ALA A 239 29.94 9.59 7.47
N GLU A 240 29.94 10.60 8.33
CA GLU A 240 28.97 10.67 9.43
C GLU A 240 27.59 11.04 8.89
N ILE A 241 26.57 10.29 9.28
CA ILE A 241 25.16 10.58 8.93
C ILE A 241 24.53 11.41 10.03
N VAL A 242 24.10 12.61 9.71
CA VAL A 242 23.38 13.52 10.62
C VAL A 242 21.92 13.61 10.18
N ASP A 243 21.02 13.14 11.02
CA ASP A 243 19.58 13.25 10.82
C ASP A 243 18.98 14.33 11.71
N ILE A 244 18.46 15.39 11.09
CA ILE A 244 17.88 16.54 11.79
C ILE A 244 16.51 16.21 12.40
N MET A 245 15.77 15.28 11.83
CA MET A 245 14.39 15.00 12.26
C MET A 245 14.28 14.54 13.72
N PRO A 246 14.99 13.51 14.21
CA PRO A 246 14.93 13.09 15.61
C PRO A 246 15.49 14.17 16.55
N ILE A 247 16.53 14.89 16.16
CA ILE A 247 17.11 15.96 16.98
C ILE A 247 16.09 17.09 17.18
N PHE A 248 15.42 17.49 16.11
CA PHE A 248 14.38 18.52 16.20
C PHE A 248 13.15 18.04 16.96
N ALA A 249 12.80 16.76 16.90
CA ALA A 249 11.67 16.20 17.65
C ALA A 249 11.85 16.41 19.16
N GLU A 250 13.06 16.21 19.69
CA GLU A 250 13.40 16.48 21.09
C GLU A 250 13.31 17.98 21.43
N ILE A 251 13.81 18.85 20.54
CA ILE A 251 13.76 20.32 20.72
C ILE A 251 12.31 20.83 20.70
N TYR A 252 11.50 20.31 19.79
CA TYR A 252 10.08 20.66 19.67
C TYR A 252 9.26 20.21 20.87
N GLY A 253 9.59 19.05 21.46
CA GLY A 253 9.11 18.60 22.75
C GLY A 253 7.70 17.99 22.77
N GLU A 254 7.12 17.64 21.62
CA GLU A 254 5.81 16.96 21.57
C GLU A 254 5.98 15.48 21.89
N TRP A 255 5.58 15.06 23.12
CA TRP A 255 5.67 13.68 23.55
C TRP A 255 4.53 12.83 22.98
N SER A 256 4.82 11.58 22.62
CA SER A 256 3.85 10.57 22.21
C SER A 256 3.80 9.42 23.21
N ASP A 257 2.73 9.34 24.01
CA ASP A 257 2.52 8.21 24.94
C ASP A 257 2.44 6.86 24.22
N TYR A 258 1.98 6.86 22.96
CA TYR A 258 1.84 5.65 22.16
C TYR A 258 3.22 5.07 21.75
N HIS A 259 4.18 5.93 21.38
CA HIS A 259 5.51 5.51 20.98
C HIS A 259 6.51 5.51 22.13
N GLY A 260 6.22 6.18 23.26
CA GLY A 260 7.14 6.34 24.38
C GLY A 260 8.35 7.21 24.01
N ASP A 261 8.21 8.14 23.06
CA ASP A 261 9.26 8.98 22.52
C ASP A 261 8.68 10.31 22.01
N TYR A 262 9.55 11.26 21.65
CA TYR A 262 9.15 12.51 21.01
C TYR A 262 8.63 12.26 19.60
N LYS A 263 7.55 12.97 19.26
CA LYS A 263 6.89 12.85 17.97
C LYS A 263 7.67 13.54 16.87
N TRP A 264 8.03 12.82 15.86
CA TRP A 264 8.71 13.36 14.68
C TRP A 264 7.87 14.44 14.01
N GLN A 265 8.53 15.54 13.70
CA GLN A 265 7.93 16.70 13.04
C GLN A 265 8.30 16.72 11.56
N LYS A 266 7.52 17.41 10.73
CA LYS A 266 7.85 17.59 9.31
C LYS A 266 8.98 18.62 9.15
N LEU A 267 9.72 18.54 8.05
CA LEU A 267 10.72 19.56 7.69
C LEU A 267 10.10 20.96 7.64
N THR A 268 8.88 21.09 7.09
CA THR A 268 8.15 22.37 7.05
C THR A 268 7.91 22.96 8.44
N THR A 269 7.60 22.12 9.43
CA THR A 269 7.45 22.54 10.85
C THR A 269 8.77 22.99 11.44
N CYS A 270 9.88 22.28 11.14
CA CYS A 270 11.21 22.66 11.59
C CYS A 270 11.66 23.98 10.95
N ALA A 271 11.46 24.11 9.64
CA ALA A 271 11.76 25.31 8.88
C ALA A 271 10.98 26.53 9.38
N GLU A 272 9.69 26.39 9.65
CA GLU A 272 8.84 27.42 10.24
C GLU A 272 9.30 27.81 11.65
N TYR A 273 9.66 26.84 12.49
CA TYR A 273 10.16 27.04 13.85
C TYR A 273 11.42 27.92 13.87
N TYR A 274 12.31 27.74 12.88
CA TYR A 274 13.53 28.54 12.73
C TYR A 274 13.39 29.69 11.73
N HIS A 275 12.17 30.04 11.30
CA HIS A 275 11.86 31.16 10.41
C HIS A 275 12.57 31.09 9.04
N PHE A 276 12.64 29.91 8.45
CA PHE A 276 13.16 29.74 7.09
C PHE A 276 12.22 30.40 6.07
N ASP A 277 12.79 31.22 5.19
CA ASP A 277 12.06 31.88 4.13
C ASP A 277 12.04 31.03 2.85
N TRP A 278 10.94 30.33 2.62
CA TRP A 278 10.73 29.52 1.43
C TRP A 278 10.73 30.33 0.13
N GLU A 279 10.27 31.61 0.16
CA GLU A 279 10.23 32.47 -1.02
C GLU A 279 11.63 32.81 -1.52
N SER A 280 12.64 32.81 -0.64
CA SER A 280 14.04 33.05 -0.99
C SER A 280 14.61 31.97 -1.92
N THR A 281 14.03 30.77 -1.94
CA THR A 281 14.49 29.66 -2.79
C THR A 281 13.87 29.69 -4.19
N THR A 282 12.85 30.49 -4.43
CA THR A 282 12.02 30.50 -5.66
C THR A 282 11.32 29.15 -5.96
N MET A 283 11.34 28.24 -5.00
CA MET A 283 10.78 26.88 -5.08
C MET A 283 9.89 26.61 -3.85
N SER A 284 8.99 25.67 -3.95
CA SER A 284 8.13 25.24 -2.84
C SER A 284 8.72 24.05 -2.10
N ALA A 285 8.25 23.78 -0.88
CA ALA A 285 8.46 22.51 -0.18
C ALA A 285 8.08 21.33 -1.10
N HIS A 286 8.74 20.20 -0.88
CA HIS A 286 8.69 19.01 -1.76
C HIS A 286 9.34 19.25 -3.14
N ASN A 287 10.36 20.07 -3.15
CA ASN A 287 11.40 20.10 -4.18
C ASN A 287 12.72 19.84 -3.48
N SER A 288 13.43 18.79 -3.84
CA SER A 288 14.61 18.33 -3.08
C SER A 288 15.68 19.40 -2.89
N LEU A 289 15.84 20.34 -3.83
CA LEU A 289 16.81 21.43 -3.66
C LEU A 289 16.36 22.45 -2.62
N ALA A 290 15.05 22.81 -2.60
CA ALA A 290 14.50 23.70 -1.58
C ALA A 290 14.56 23.03 -0.18
N ASP A 291 14.28 21.74 -0.12
CA ASP A 291 14.31 20.95 1.11
C ASP A 291 15.75 20.81 1.65
N CYS A 292 16.78 20.69 0.78
CA CYS A 292 18.18 20.81 1.16
C CYS A 292 18.51 22.15 1.83
N PHE A 293 18.04 23.27 1.26
CA PHE A 293 18.28 24.61 1.85
C PHE A 293 17.58 24.77 3.19
N ALA A 294 16.32 24.31 3.31
CA ALA A 294 15.58 24.33 4.56
C ALA A 294 16.26 23.47 5.63
N THR A 295 16.72 22.26 5.26
CA THR A 295 17.47 21.37 6.16
C THR A 295 18.77 22.00 6.63
N LEU A 296 19.54 22.61 5.72
CA LEU A 296 20.77 23.32 6.07
C LEU A 296 20.51 24.49 7.02
N HIS A 297 19.42 25.22 6.80
CA HIS A 297 19.04 26.31 7.69
C HIS A 297 18.71 25.79 9.11
N CYS A 298 17.91 24.73 9.21
CA CYS A 298 17.60 24.08 10.48
C CYS A 298 18.87 23.55 11.17
N TYR A 299 19.74 22.85 10.43
CA TYR A 299 21.02 22.35 10.93
C TYR A 299 21.87 23.47 11.55
N LYS A 300 22.03 24.58 10.84
CA LYS A 300 22.81 25.74 11.33
C LYS A 300 22.21 26.39 12.58
N HIS A 301 20.91 26.31 12.82
CA HIS A 301 20.28 26.84 14.03
C HIS A 301 20.34 25.88 15.21
N ILE A 302 20.38 24.58 14.95
CA ILE A 302 20.49 23.55 15.99
C ILE A 302 21.90 23.44 16.54
N PHE A 303 22.91 23.54 15.66
CA PHE A 303 24.32 23.28 16.02
C PHE A 303 25.19 24.56 16.16
N LYS A 304 24.59 25.72 16.08
CA LYS A 304 25.24 27.00 16.38
C LYS A 304 24.80 27.57 17.71
#